data_5e6ffaf61edba8987b56ba2a9d164367
#
_entry.id   5e6ffaf61edba8987b56ba2a9d164367
#
_cell.length_a   1.000
_cell.length_b   1.000
_cell.length_c   1.000
_cell.angle_alpha   90.00
_cell.angle_beta   90.00
_cell.angle_gamma   90.00
#
_symmetry.space_group_name_H-M   'P 1'
#
loop_
_entity.id
_entity.type
_entity.pdbx_description
1 polymer ?
#
loop_
_entity_poly.entity_id
_entity_poly.type
_entity_poly.pdbx_seq_one_letter_code
_entity_poly.pdbx_strand_id
1 'polypeptide(L)'
;VLEAEHLPLSLNRELPDGNLIRAGIEFDRLGRRVAYHLYRSHPNDAGLSPMSGAGGIETVRVPAEELIHLFRPLRPGQIRGEPWLARALVKLHELDQYDDAELVRKKTAAMFAGFITRLAPEDNLMGEGLADAQGVALAGLEPGTLQILEPGEDIKFSAPADVGSSYAEFMRQQFRAVAAAM
;
A
#
# COMPACT_ATOMS: atom_id res chain seq x y z
N VAL A 1 7.54 27.44 3.00
CA VAL A 1 6.48 26.47 3.35
C VAL A 1 7.12 25.36 4.13
N LEU A 2 6.57 25.02 5.30
CA LEU A 2 7.03 23.91 6.14
C LEU A 2 6.02 22.77 6.07
N GLU A 3 6.53 21.56 6.15
CA GLU A 3 5.72 20.34 6.22
C GLU A 3 5.10 20.15 7.60
N ALA A 4 4.01 19.38 7.69
CA ALA A 4 3.27 19.19 8.93
C ALA A 4 4.10 18.47 10.03
N GLU A 5 5.11 17.70 9.64
CA GLU A 5 6.03 16.98 10.51
C GLU A 5 6.93 17.90 11.34
N HIS A 6 7.19 19.13 10.87
CA HIS A 6 7.92 20.12 11.69
C HIS A 6 7.20 20.47 12.98
N LEU A 7 5.90 20.21 13.08
CA LEU A 7 5.11 20.47 14.29
C LEU A 7 4.96 19.17 15.11
N PRO A 8 5.65 19.03 16.26
CA PRO A 8 5.69 17.79 17.03
C PRO A 8 4.35 17.42 17.64
N LEU A 9 3.78 16.27 17.24
CA LEU A 9 2.54 15.73 17.81
C LEU A 9 2.68 15.33 19.28
N SER A 10 3.87 14.87 19.67
CA SER A 10 4.16 14.37 21.00
C SER A 10 4.39 15.47 22.04
N LEU A 11 4.59 16.72 21.60
CA LEU A 11 4.87 17.82 22.50
C LEU A 11 3.57 18.34 23.15
N ASN A 12 3.30 17.83 24.35
CA ASN A 12 2.16 18.23 25.17
C ASN A 12 2.66 18.51 26.56
N ARG A 13 2.55 19.76 27.03
CA ARG A 13 2.94 20.16 28.40
C ARG A 13 2.29 21.46 28.81
N GLU A 14 2.17 21.65 30.11
CA GLU A 14 1.81 22.94 30.71
C GLU A 14 3.07 23.77 30.98
N LEU A 15 2.99 25.04 30.67
CA LEU A 15 4.06 26.01 30.89
C LEU A 15 3.89 26.72 32.24
N PRO A 16 4.99 27.22 32.88
CA PRO A 16 4.93 27.91 34.17
C PRO A 16 4.05 29.18 34.18
N ASP A 17 3.84 29.79 33.01
CA ASP A 17 2.99 30.96 32.81
C ASP A 17 1.49 30.60 32.72
N GLY A 18 1.16 29.32 32.76
CA GLY A 18 -0.18 28.78 32.67
C GLY A 18 -0.67 28.59 31.24
N ASN A 19 0.20 28.76 30.24
CA ASN A 19 -0.07 28.40 28.87
C ASN A 19 0.01 26.86 28.71
N LEU A 20 -0.74 26.33 27.75
CA LEU A 20 -0.79 24.91 27.47
C LEU A 20 -0.28 24.62 26.05
N ILE A 21 0.74 23.77 25.95
CA ILE A 21 1.17 23.25 24.65
C ILE A 21 0.39 21.95 24.34
N ARG A 22 -0.26 21.91 23.19
CA ARG A 22 -0.96 20.73 22.67
C ARG A 22 -0.49 20.46 21.24
N ALA A 23 0.09 19.28 21.03
CA ALA A 23 0.64 18.88 19.73
C ALA A 23 1.54 19.96 19.09
N GLY A 24 2.42 20.56 19.89
CA GLY A 24 3.35 21.59 19.47
C GLY A 24 2.78 23.01 19.33
N ILE A 25 1.48 23.21 19.57
CA ILE A 25 0.82 24.52 19.52
C ILE A 25 0.60 25.02 20.94
N GLU A 26 1.08 26.22 21.23
CA GLU A 26 0.93 26.89 22.53
C GLU A 26 -0.36 27.72 22.55
N PHE A 27 -1.17 27.48 23.57
CA PHE A 27 -2.44 28.18 23.83
C PHE A 27 -2.36 28.97 25.15
N ASP A 28 -2.93 30.16 25.15
CA ASP A 28 -3.14 30.93 26.37
C ASP A 28 -4.29 30.33 27.22
N ARG A 29 -4.54 30.89 28.40
CA ARG A 29 -5.63 30.50 29.30
C ARG A 29 -7.03 30.68 28.69
N LEU A 30 -7.15 31.47 27.64
CA LEU A 30 -8.40 31.72 26.90
C LEU A 30 -8.54 30.80 25.69
N GLY A 31 -7.56 29.91 25.43
CA GLY A 31 -7.56 28.99 24.30
C GLY A 31 -7.14 29.62 22.97
N ARG A 32 -6.55 30.82 22.97
CA ARG A 32 -6.02 31.44 21.74
C ARG A 32 -4.61 30.93 21.49
N ARG A 33 -4.27 30.74 20.20
CA ARG A 33 -2.92 30.32 19.78
C ARG A 33 -1.95 31.48 19.98
N VAL A 34 -0.86 31.26 20.73
CA VAL A 34 0.16 32.25 21.04
C VAL A 34 1.46 31.98 20.33
N ALA A 35 1.82 30.71 20.17
CA ALA A 35 3.05 30.29 19.50
C ALA A 35 2.97 28.88 18.96
N TYR A 36 3.96 28.52 18.14
CA TYR A 36 4.19 27.19 17.61
C TYR A 36 5.61 26.75 17.97
N HIS A 37 5.74 25.51 18.43
CA HIS A 37 7.02 24.88 18.72
C HIS A 37 7.38 23.99 17.55
N LEU A 38 8.26 24.42 16.69
CA LEU A 38 8.62 23.73 15.45
C LEU A 38 9.99 23.08 15.58
N TYR A 39 10.14 21.90 15.00
CA TYR A 39 11.48 21.32 14.80
C TYR A 39 12.29 22.21 13.88
N ARG A 40 13.56 22.43 14.23
CA ARG A 40 14.50 23.24 13.45
C ARG A 40 14.85 22.56 12.11
N SER A 41 14.92 21.25 12.10
CA SER A 41 15.11 20.41 10.92
C SER A 41 14.01 19.37 10.83
N HIS A 42 13.76 18.84 9.62
CA HIS A 42 12.75 17.80 9.42
C HIS A 42 13.11 16.54 10.23
N PRO A 43 12.17 15.93 10.99
CA PRO A 43 12.47 14.80 11.87
C PRO A 43 13.00 13.56 11.12
N ASN A 44 12.70 13.43 9.83
CA ASN A 44 13.20 12.32 9.00
C ASN A 44 14.52 12.62 8.29
N ASP A 45 15.07 13.82 8.42
CA ASP A 45 16.41 14.18 7.88
C ASP A 45 17.54 13.72 8.80
N ALA A 46 17.42 12.52 9.34
CA ALA A 46 18.28 11.95 10.38
C ALA A 46 19.77 11.78 10.03
N GLY A 47 20.21 12.22 8.86
CA GLY A 47 21.62 12.15 8.45
C GLY A 47 22.34 13.49 8.26
N LEU A 48 21.60 14.59 8.21
CA LEU A 48 22.16 15.91 7.86
C LEU A 48 22.11 16.95 8.99
N SER A 49 21.52 16.63 10.12
CA SER A 49 21.49 17.54 11.28
C SER A 49 22.74 17.36 12.13
N PRO A 50 23.68 18.35 12.17
CA PRO A 50 24.87 18.27 12.99
C PRO A 50 24.59 18.30 14.51
N MET A 51 23.33 18.35 14.94
CA MET A 51 22.89 18.50 16.32
C MET A 51 22.11 17.28 16.88
N SER A 52 22.16 16.13 16.23
CA SER A 52 21.68 14.86 16.81
C SER A 52 22.66 14.30 17.86
N GLY A 53 23.19 15.14 18.73
CA GLY A 53 23.71 14.73 20.03
C GLY A 53 22.52 14.22 20.87
N ALA A 54 22.75 13.27 21.76
CA ALA A 54 21.85 12.49 22.60
C ALA A 54 20.72 13.23 23.37
N GLY A 55 20.23 14.37 22.90
CA GLY A 55 19.29 15.28 23.56
C GLY A 55 17.96 15.54 22.86
N GLY A 56 17.60 14.78 21.82
CA GLY A 56 16.33 15.00 21.11
C GLY A 56 16.39 16.13 20.07
N ILE A 57 15.43 16.14 19.16
CA ILE A 57 15.32 17.18 18.13
C ILE A 57 14.84 18.48 18.81
N GLU A 58 15.69 19.51 18.77
CA GLU A 58 15.42 20.82 19.37
C GLU A 58 14.25 21.51 18.66
N THR A 59 13.30 22.02 19.45
CA THR A 59 12.19 22.83 18.93
C THR A 59 12.45 24.31 19.10
N VAL A 60 12.07 25.10 18.13
CA VAL A 60 12.09 26.57 18.18
C VAL A 60 10.68 27.08 18.38
N ARG A 61 10.51 28.00 19.31
CA ARG A 61 9.25 28.68 19.56
C ARG A 61 9.10 29.84 18.56
N VAL A 62 8.06 29.79 17.73
CA VAL A 62 7.72 30.82 16.74
C VAL A 62 6.40 31.47 17.15
N PRO A 63 6.32 32.81 17.29
CA PRO A 63 5.08 33.50 17.60
C PRO A 63 3.98 33.18 16.58
N ALA A 64 2.72 33.11 17.02
CA ALA A 64 1.60 32.79 16.13
C ALA A 64 1.37 33.84 15.03
N GLU A 65 1.83 35.07 15.26
CA GLU A 65 1.74 36.20 14.31
C GLU A 65 2.68 36.02 13.12
N GLU A 66 3.77 35.26 13.29
CA GLU A 66 4.78 35.01 12.24
C GLU A 66 4.49 33.74 11.42
N LEU A 67 3.42 32.99 11.77
CA LEU A 67 3.13 31.68 11.14
C LEU A 67 1.70 31.58 10.68
N ILE A 68 1.52 31.18 9.41
CA ILE A 68 0.21 30.85 8.85
C ILE A 68 0.02 29.34 8.94
N HIS A 69 -0.87 28.91 9.84
CA HIS A 69 -1.25 27.50 9.99
C HIS A 69 -2.45 27.18 9.11
N LEU A 70 -2.17 26.64 7.92
CA LEU A 70 -3.18 26.29 6.94
C LEU A 70 -3.63 24.83 7.14
N PHE A 71 -4.88 24.61 7.52
CA PHE A 71 -5.49 23.29 7.57
C PHE A 71 -7.02 23.39 7.44
N ARG A 72 -7.68 22.28 7.09
CA ARG A 72 -9.14 22.19 7.02
C ARG A 72 -9.67 21.64 8.35
N PRO A 73 -10.37 22.44 9.17
CA PRO A 73 -11.03 21.93 10.36
C PRO A 73 -12.29 21.15 9.97
N LEU A 74 -12.44 19.93 10.48
CA LEU A 74 -13.62 19.08 10.27
C LEU A 74 -14.56 19.10 11.47
N ARG A 75 -14.09 19.53 12.64
CA ARG A 75 -14.86 19.61 13.88
C ARG A 75 -14.42 20.81 14.73
N PRO A 76 -15.31 21.35 15.58
CA PRO A 76 -14.95 22.39 16.55
C PRO A 76 -13.81 21.91 17.47
N GLY A 77 -12.86 22.81 17.79
CA GLY A 77 -11.74 22.51 18.67
C GLY A 77 -10.62 21.66 18.04
N GLN A 78 -10.70 21.33 16.78
CA GLN A 78 -9.62 20.66 16.05
C GLN A 78 -8.46 21.64 15.87
N ILE A 79 -7.26 21.20 16.26
CA ILE A 79 -6.04 22.02 16.26
C ILE A 79 -5.10 21.68 15.10
N ARG A 80 -5.29 20.54 14.44
CA ARG A 80 -4.52 20.08 13.26
C ARG A 80 -5.46 19.48 12.22
N GLY A 81 -5.09 19.56 10.95
CA GLY A 81 -5.82 18.92 9.84
C GLY A 81 -5.66 17.42 9.82
N GLU A 82 -6.57 16.75 9.15
CA GLU A 82 -6.39 15.36 8.72
C GLU A 82 -5.74 15.35 7.33
N PRO A 83 -4.85 14.39 7.04
CA PRO A 83 -4.34 14.20 5.69
C PRO A 83 -5.49 13.94 4.72
N TRP A 84 -5.46 14.55 3.56
CA TRP A 84 -6.53 14.39 2.56
C TRP A 84 -6.68 12.95 2.10
N LEU A 85 -5.57 12.22 2.04
CA LEU A 85 -5.54 10.80 1.68
C LEU A 85 -6.05 9.85 2.77
N ALA A 86 -6.23 10.32 4.03
CA ALA A 86 -6.59 9.44 5.14
C ALA A 86 -7.83 8.57 4.87
N ARG A 87 -8.84 9.15 4.18
CA ARG A 87 -10.08 8.45 3.83
C ARG A 87 -9.94 7.47 2.67
N ALA A 88 -8.95 7.71 1.81
CA ALA A 88 -8.70 6.90 0.63
C ALA A 88 -7.64 5.81 0.87
N LEU A 89 -6.86 5.92 1.95
CA LEU A 89 -5.66 5.09 2.19
C LEU A 89 -5.97 3.60 2.21
N VAL A 90 -7.01 3.19 2.94
CA VAL A 90 -7.42 1.77 3.03
C VAL A 90 -7.83 1.27 1.66
N LYS A 91 -8.59 2.07 0.92
CA LYS A 91 -9.05 1.70 -0.43
C LYS A 91 -7.89 1.61 -1.43
N LEU A 92 -6.91 2.49 -1.34
CA LEU A 92 -5.71 2.42 -2.16
C LEU A 92 -4.89 1.17 -1.87
N HIS A 93 -4.76 0.78 -0.61
CA HIS A 93 -4.10 -0.45 -0.21
C HIS A 93 -4.81 -1.70 -0.76
N GLU A 94 -6.14 -1.76 -0.66
CA GLU A 94 -6.95 -2.85 -1.23
C GLU A 94 -6.83 -2.94 -2.76
N LEU A 95 -6.73 -1.78 -3.43
CA LEU A 95 -6.52 -1.73 -4.89
C LEU A 95 -5.14 -2.24 -5.30
N ASP A 96 -4.12 -1.92 -4.55
CA ASP A 96 -2.76 -2.41 -4.74
C ASP A 96 -2.71 -3.95 -4.63
N GLN A 97 -3.31 -4.49 -3.56
CA GLN A 97 -3.43 -5.95 -3.39
C GLN A 97 -4.24 -6.62 -4.51
N TYR A 98 -5.29 -5.97 -4.98
CA TYR A 98 -6.10 -6.48 -6.09
C TYR A 98 -5.30 -6.52 -7.39
N ASP A 99 -4.51 -5.47 -7.68
CA ASP A 99 -3.65 -5.39 -8.87
C ASP A 99 -2.58 -6.48 -8.83
N ASP A 100 -1.94 -6.70 -7.71
CA ASP A 100 -0.98 -7.78 -7.49
C ASP A 100 -1.61 -9.16 -7.70
N ALA A 101 -2.79 -9.40 -7.16
CA ALA A 101 -3.52 -10.66 -7.34
C ALA A 101 -3.88 -10.90 -8.81
N GLU A 102 -4.31 -9.86 -9.53
CA GLU A 102 -4.63 -9.94 -10.94
C GLU A 102 -3.38 -10.21 -11.80
N LEU A 103 -2.25 -9.61 -11.45
CA LEU A 103 -0.97 -9.88 -12.09
C LEU A 103 -0.52 -11.33 -11.89
N VAL A 104 -0.63 -11.85 -10.65
CA VAL A 104 -0.33 -13.26 -10.34
C VAL A 104 -1.26 -14.18 -11.13
N ARG A 105 -2.55 -13.88 -11.17
CA ARG A 105 -3.53 -14.65 -11.93
C ARG A 105 -3.17 -14.72 -13.42
N LYS A 106 -2.81 -13.59 -14.04
CA LYS A 106 -2.39 -13.52 -15.43
C LYS A 106 -1.09 -14.27 -15.70
N LYS A 107 -0.12 -14.16 -14.80
CA LYS A 107 1.13 -14.93 -14.88
C LYS A 107 0.85 -16.43 -14.83
N THR A 108 0.03 -16.86 -13.86
CA THR A 108 -0.35 -18.27 -13.74
C THR A 108 -1.10 -18.75 -14.98
N ALA A 109 -2.04 -17.96 -15.49
CA ALA A 109 -2.75 -18.28 -16.71
C ALA A 109 -1.83 -18.41 -17.93
N ALA A 110 -0.80 -17.58 -18.03
CA ALA A 110 0.21 -17.64 -19.10
C ALA A 110 1.15 -18.85 -18.99
N MET A 111 1.32 -19.39 -17.77
CA MET A 111 2.13 -20.59 -17.52
C MET A 111 1.34 -21.89 -17.66
N PHE A 112 0.07 -21.81 -18.04
CA PHE A 112 -0.83 -22.94 -17.95
C PHE A 112 -0.55 -23.98 -19.03
N ALA A 113 -0.34 -25.22 -18.55
CA ALA A 113 -0.28 -26.43 -19.34
C ALA A 113 -1.65 -27.12 -19.41
N GLY A 114 -1.86 -27.95 -20.42
CA GLY A 114 -3.03 -28.81 -20.48
C GLY A 114 -2.87 -30.04 -19.56
N PHE A 115 -3.99 -30.60 -19.12
CA PHE A 115 -4.01 -31.89 -18.44
C PHE A 115 -4.36 -32.98 -19.46
N ILE A 116 -3.54 -34.02 -19.53
CA ILE A 116 -3.81 -35.21 -20.34
C ILE A 116 -4.65 -36.15 -19.49
N THR A 117 -5.86 -36.46 -19.92
CA THR A 117 -6.75 -37.41 -19.27
C THR A 117 -6.77 -38.71 -20.09
N ARG A 118 -6.66 -39.87 -19.45
CA ARG A 118 -6.67 -41.19 -20.06
C ARG A 118 -7.94 -41.96 -19.70
N LEU A 119 -8.55 -42.57 -20.65
CA LEU A 119 -9.77 -43.40 -20.45
C LEU A 119 -9.46 -44.81 -19.92
N ALA A 120 -8.23 -45.31 -20.12
CA ALA A 120 -7.81 -46.63 -19.62
C ALA A 120 -6.51 -46.51 -18.80
N PRO A 121 -6.54 -46.73 -17.47
CA PRO A 121 -5.37 -46.50 -16.59
C PRO A 121 -4.31 -47.59 -16.61
N GLU A 122 -4.45 -48.65 -17.39
CA GLU A 122 -3.59 -49.85 -17.32
C GLU A 122 -2.37 -49.82 -18.27
N ASP A 123 -2.30 -48.89 -19.21
CA ASP A 123 -1.14 -48.75 -20.09
C ASP A 123 -0.18 -47.62 -19.62
N ASN A 124 1.13 -47.88 -19.72
CA ASN A 124 2.16 -46.94 -19.29
C ASN A 124 2.02 -45.60 -20.01
N LEU A 125 1.97 -44.52 -19.23
CA LEU A 125 2.02 -43.13 -19.72
C LEU A 125 3.30 -42.91 -20.51
N MET A 126 3.16 -42.50 -21.78
CA MET A 126 4.21 -41.93 -22.62
C MET A 126 5.61 -42.46 -22.33
N GLY A 127 5.99 -43.56 -22.94
CA GLY A 127 7.30 -44.19 -22.89
C GLY A 127 8.25 -43.58 -21.88
N GLU A 128 8.63 -44.32 -20.88
CA GLU A 128 9.66 -44.04 -19.86
C GLU A 128 10.11 -42.57 -19.70
N GLY A 129 9.14 -41.67 -19.44
CA GLY A 129 9.38 -40.25 -19.17
C GLY A 129 9.71 -40.00 -17.71
N LEU A 130 10.35 -38.89 -17.42
CA LEU A 130 10.68 -38.42 -16.09
C LEU A 130 9.44 -38.42 -15.16
N ALA A 131 9.49 -39.19 -14.10
CA ALA A 131 8.51 -39.12 -13.02
C ALA A 131 9.06 -38.29 -11.86
N ASP A 132 8.17 -37.60 -11.13
CA ASP A 132 8.55 -36.93 -9.90
C ASP A 132 8.84 -37.94 -8.76
N ALA A 133 9.26 -37.42 -7.59
CA ALA A 133 9.57 -38.23 -6.42
C ALA A 133 8.36 -39.05 -5.86
N GLN A 134 7.15 -38.73 -6.35
CA GLN A 134 5.89 -39.41 -6.02
C GLN A 134 5.39 -40.37 -7.12
N GLY A 135 6.17 -40.52 -8.22
CA GLY A 135 5.84 -41.43 -9.33
C GLY A 135 4.83 -40.84 -10.34
N VAL A 136 4.57 -39.55 -10.29
CA VAL A 136 3.71 -38.86 -11.27
C VAL A 136 4.54 -38.53 -12.50
N ALA A 137 4.08 -38.98 -13.67
CA ALA A 137 4.75 -38.69 -14.95
C ALA A 137 4.75 -37.19 -15.25
N LEU A 138 5.94 -36.64 -15.47
CA LEU A 138 6.13 -35.24 -15.83
C LEU A 138 6.31 -35.13 -17.34
N ALA A 139 5.31 -34.58 -18.04
CA ALA A 139 5.43 -34.18 -19.43
C ALA A 139 5.71 -32.68 -19.49
N GLY A 140 6.88 -32.28 -19.95
CA GLY A 140 7.20 -30.88 -20.19
C GLY A 140 6.46 -30.35 -21.42
N LEU A 141 5.49 -29.47 -21.23
CA LEU A 141 4.85 -28.71 -22.30
C LEU A 141 5.69 -27.43 -22.53
N GLU A 142 6.48 -27.44 -23.60
CA GLU A 142 7.13 -26.21 -24.06
C GLU A 142 6.15 -25.39 -24.91
N PRO A 143 6.11 -24.06 -24.77
CA PRO A 143 5.24 -23.22 -25.57
C PRO A 143 5.51 -23.43 -27.08
N GLY A 144 4.46 -23.76 -27.83
CA GLY A 144 4.55 -23.97 -29.28
C GLY A 144 4.88 -25.39 -29.72
N THR A 145 5.02 -26.36 -28.82
CA THR A 145 5.17 -27.78 -29.18
C THR A 145 3.81 -28.45 -29.36
N LEU A 146 3.66 -29.17 -30.45
CA LEU A 146 2.52 -30.08 -30.68
C LEU A 146 2.93 -31.47 -30.18
N GLN A 147 2.24 -31.92 -29.15
CA GLN A 147 2.43 -33.28 -28.65
C GLN A 147 1.42 -34.22 -29.29
N ILE A 148 1.90 -35.32 -29.82
CA ILE A 148 1.04 -36.37 -30.41
C ILE A 148 0.52 -37.22 -29.26
N LEU A 149 -0.79 -37.28 -29.11
CA LEU A 149 -1.48 -38.09 -28.11
C LEU A 149 -1.68 -39.52 -28.59
N GLU A 150 -1.65 -40.46 -27.64
CA GLU A 150 -2.00 -41.85 -27.93
C GLU A 150 -3.54 -42.05 -28.02
N PRO A 151 -4.02 -43.12 -28.68
CA PRO A 151 -5.43 -43.44 -28.74
C PRO A 151 -6.03 -43.55 -27.31
N GLY A 152 -7.06 -42.76 -27.01
CA GLY A 152 -7.73 -42.74 -25.73
C GLY A 152 -7.26 -41.60 -24.79
N GLU A 153 -6.30 -40.80 -25.18
CA GLU A 153 -5.88 -39.60 -24.48
C GLU A 153 -6.62 -38.36 -24.98
N ASP A 154 -6.97 -37.49 -24.08
CA ASP A 154 -7.59 -36.18 -24.32
C ASP A 154 -6.90 -35.09 -23.53
N ILE A 155 -6.68 -33.93 -24.16
CA ILE A 155 -6.10 -32.77 -23.44
C ILE A 155 -7.19 -31.82 -22.98
N LYS A 156 -7.32 -31.65 -21.69
CA LYS A 156 -8.16 -30.59 -21.11
C LYS A 156 -7.31 -29.41 -20.71
N PHE A 157 -7.47 -28.31 -21.44
CA PHE A 157 -6.90 -27.06 -21.02
C PHE A 157 -7.75 -26.48 -19.91
N SER A 158 -7.14 -26.22 -18.75
CA SER A 158 -7.78 -25.41 -17.74
C SER A 158 -7.80 -23.97 -18.24
N ALA A 159 -8.97 -23.45 -18.54
CA ALA A 159 -9.15 -22.03 -18.77
C ALA A 159 -9.38 -21.36 -17.41
N PRO A 160 -8.38 -20.64 -16.83
CA PRO A 160 -8.63 -19.83 -15.63
C PRO A 160 -9.76 -18.87 -15.96
N ALA A 161 -10.72 -18.73 -15.03
CA ALA A 161 -11.83 -17.81 -15.22
C ALA A 161 -11.25 -16.41 -15.53
N ASP A 162 -11.44 -15.95 -16.76
CA ASP A 162 -11.05 -14.60 -17.12
C ASP A 162 -12.06 -13.63 -16.48
N VAL A 163 -11.57 -12.67 -15.69
CA VAL A 163 -12.40 -11.59 -15.15
C VAL A 163 -12.89 -10.67 -16.29
N GLY A 164 -12.51 -10.99 -17.54
CA GLY A 164 -12.98 -10.31 -18.74
C GLY A 164 -12.39 -8.92 -18.91
N SER A 165 -12.92 -8.21 -19.90
CA SER A 165 -12.50 -6.84 -20.27
C SER A 165 -12.85 -5.76 -19.24
N SER A 166 -13.43 -6.12 -18.11
CA SER A 166 -13.94 -5.19 -17.07
C SER A 166 -12.86 -4.62 -16.14
N TYR A 167 -11.61 -5.14 -16.16
CA TYR A 167 -10.54 -4.67 -15.26
C TYR A 167 -10.29 -3.16 -15.37
N ALA A 168 -10.12 -2.65 -16.59
CA ALA A 168 -9.83 -1.24 -16.81
C ALA A 168 -11.01 -0.34 -16.38
N GLU A 169 -12.23 -0.81 -16.58
CA GLU A 169 -13.45 -0.10 -16.21
C GLU A 169 -13.64 -0.10 -14.69
N PHE A 170 -13.41 -1.24 -14.05
CA PHE A 170 -13.39 -1.38 -12.60
C PHE A 170 -12.35 -0.45 -11.95
N MET A 171 -11.09 -0.51 -12.39
CA MET A 171 -10.02 0.34 -11.86
C MET A 171 -10.34 1.83 -12.04
N ARG A 172 -10.85 2.22 -13.21
CA ARG A 172 -11.28 3.61 -13.45
C ARG A 172 -12.35 4.07 -12.48
N GLN A 173 -13.33 3.21 -12.19
CA GLN A 173 -14.38 3.53 -11.23
C GLN A 173 -13.84 3.63 -9.81
N GLN A 174 -12.92 2.76 -9.42
CA GLN A 174 -12.27 2.81 -8.12
C GLN A 174 -11.43 4.08 -7.95
N PHE A 175 -10.65 4.46 -8.95
CA PHE A 175 -9.88 5.73 -8.91
C PHE A 175 -10.79 6.96 -8.83
N ARG A 176 -11.95 6.94 -9.51
CA ARG A 176 -12.95 8.01 -9.35
C ARG A 176 -13.50 8.08 -7.93
N ALA A 177 -13.74 6.93 -7.29
CA ALA A 177 -14.19 6.88 -5.90
C ALA A 177 -13.11 7.38 -4.93
N VAL A 178 -11.84 7.06 -5.18
CA VAL A 178 -10.69 7.61 -4.42
C VAL A 178 -10.62 9.12 -4.59
N ALA A 179 -10.68 9.61 -5.83
CA ALA A 179 -10.64 11.05 -6.12
C ALA A 179 -11.81 11.82 -5.49
N ALA A 180 -12.99 11.20 -5.41
CA ALA A 180 -14.16 11.81 -4.76
C ALA A 180 -14.06 11.85 -3.22
N ALA A 181 -13.18 11.02 -2.62
CA ALA A 181 -12.96 10.98 -1.17
C ALA A 181 -11.92 12.02 -0.70
N MET A 182 -11.14 12.58 -1.62
CA MET A 182 -10.16 13.66 -1.41
C MET A 182 -10.80 15.04 -1.50
#